data_98aa286af70451bbec29ea190a8be212
#
_entry.id   98aa286af70451bbec29ea190a8be212
#
_cell.length_a   1.000
_cell.length_b   1.000
_cell.length_c   1.000
_cell.angle_alpha   90.00
_cell.angle_beta   90.00
_cell.angle_gamma   90.00
#
_symmetry.space_group_name_H-M   'P 1'
#
loop_
_entity.id
_entity.type
_entity.pdbx_description
1 polymer ?
#
loop_
_entity_poly.entity_id
_entity_poly.type
_entity_poly.pdbx_seq_one_letter_code
_entity_poly.pdbx_strand_id
1 'polypeptide(L)'
;MSPLTAFGITLAYLWAFWAVYVLVMGIYRAYISKRLGPVTFCLSLPFVAVGLIMDAFANMTIAALIFCEFPRELLVTARLQRYVGQGAGWRFTIANWVCNNLLDVFDPSGNHC
;
A
#
# COMPACT_ATOMS: atom_id res chain seq x y z
N MET A 1 -17.66 -1.00 -20.62
CA MET A 1 -16.73 0.06 -20.18
C MET A 1 -15.60 0.18 -21.18
N SER A 2 -15.28 1.38 -21.61
CA SER A 2 -14.19 1.58 -22.56
C SER A 2 -12.83 1.32 -21.86
N PRO A 3 -11.79 0.93 -22.63
CA PRO A 3 -10.45 0.78 -22.06
C PRO A 3 -9.92 2.06 -21.39
N LEU A 4 -10.26 3.22 -21.95
CA LEU A 4 -9.84 4.50 -21.39
C LEU A 4 -10.52 4.77 -20.06
N THR A 5 -11.82 4.46 -19.93
CA THR A 5 -12.56 4.60 -18.67
C THR A 5 -11.99 3.64 -17.60
N ALA A 6 -11.72 2.39 -17.97
CA ALA A 6 -11.12 1.41 -17.07
C ALA A 6 -9.74 1.86 -16.57
N PHE A 7 -8.93 2.39 -17.46
CA PHE A 7 -7.61 2.93 -17.12
C PHE A 7 -7.72 4.11 -16.13
N GLY A 8 -8.65 5.04 -16.40
CA GLY A 8 -8.89 6.18 -15.53
C GLY A 8 -9.36 5.78 -14.13
N ILE A 9 -10.27 4.81 -14.04
CA ILE A 9 -10.76 4.29 -12.76
C ILE A 9 -9.62 3.59 -12.00
N THR A 10 -8.78 2.83 -12.69
CA THR A 10 -7.63 2.15 -12.07
C THR A 10 -6.66 3.17 -11.49
N LEU A 11 -6.33 4.23 -12.24
CA LEU A 11 -5.45 5.28 -11.74
C LEU A 11 -6.06 6.00 -10.53
N ALA A 12 -7.35 6.30 -10.57
CA ALA A 12 -8.05 6.93 -9.45
C ALA A 12 -8.03 6.04 -8.21
N TYR A 13 -8.25 4.75 -8.38
CA TYR A 13 -8.18 3.79 -7.28
C TYR A 13 -6.77 3.73 -6.68
N LEU A 14 -5.74 3.63 -7.50
CA LEU A 14 -4.35 3.58 -7.03
C LEU A 14 -3.97 4.86 -6.28
N TRP A 15 -4.41 6.01 -6.77
CA TRP A 15 -4.18 7.27 -6.08
C TRP A 15 -4.89 7.32 -4.73
N ALA A 16 -6.16 6.92 -4.68
CA ALA A 16 -6.94 6.86 -3.45
C ALA A 16 -6.34 5.87 -2.45
N PHE A 17 -5.89 4.72 -2.92
CA PHE A 17 -5.22 3.71 -2.10
C PHE A 17 -3.95 4.28 -1.49
N TRP A 18 -3.12 4.95 -2.29
CA TRP A 18 -1.91 5.60 -1.79
C TRP A 18 -2.23 6.69 -0.77
N ALA A 19 -3.29 7.50 -1.00
CA ALA A 19 -3.73 8.53 -0.06
C ALA A 19 -4.17 7.92 1.28
N VAL A 20 -4.89 6.82 1.24
CA VAL A 20 -5.28 6.08 2.46
C VAL A 20 -4.05 5.52 3.16
N TYR A 21 -3.06 5.02 2.42
CA TYR A 21 -1.79 4.57 2.98
C TYR A 21 -1.09 5.70 3.73
N VAL A 22 -0.99 6.89 3.13
CA VAL A 22 -0.38 8.06 3.79
C VAL A 22 -1.13 8.42 5.08
N LEU A 23 -2.46 8.37 5.05
CA LEU A 23 -3.29 8.62 6.23
C LEU A 23 -3.02 7.58 7.33
N VAL A 24 -2.98 6.30 6.96
CA VAL A 24 -2.71 5.20 7.91
C VAL A 24 -1.31 5.35 8.51
N MET A 25 -0.32 5.75 7.73
CA MET A 25 1.03 6.02 8.24
C MET A 25 1.06 7.20 9.20
N GLY A 26 0.23 8.21 8.98
CA GLY A 26 0.05 9.32 9.93
C GLY A 26 -0.53 8.84 11.26
N ILE A 27 -1.53 7.96 11.22
CA ILE A 27 -2.10 7.33 12.41
C ILE A 27 -1.04 6.47 13.13
N TYR A 28 -0.29 5.68 12.39
CA TYR A 28 0.77 4.84 12.94
C TYR A 28 1.87 5.68 13.60
N ARG A 29 2.24 6.79 12.98
CA ARG A 29 3.21 7.74 13.56
C ARG A 29 2.72 8.29 14.89
N ALA A 30 1.46 8.69 14.98
CA ALA A 30 0.86 9.17 16.23
C ALA A 30 0.83 8.07 17.29
N TYR A 31 0.55 6.84 16.88
CA TYR A 31 0.51 5.69 17.78
C TYR A 31 1.88 5.40 18.41
N ILE A 32 2.93 5.31 17.59
CA ILE A 32 4.27 5.00 18.11
C ILE A 32 4.87 6.17 18.90
N SER A 33 4.41 7.41 18.66
CA SER A 33 4.81 8.60 19.43
C SER A 33 4.05 8.72 20.74
N LYS A 34 3.14 7.78 21.03
CA LYS A 34 2.28 7.76 22.24
C LYS A 34 1.41 9.01 22.36
N ARG A 35 1.06 9.64 21.24
CA ARG A 35 0.18 10.82 21.21
C ARG A 35 -1.28 10.46 20.97
N LEU A 36 -1.54 9.21 20.60
CA LEU A 36 -2.87 8.75 20.23
C LEU A 36 -3.66 8.36 21.50
N GLY A 37 -4.64 9.20 21.84
CA GLY A 37 -5.54 8.92 22.97
C GLY A 37 -6.55 7.82 22.64
N PRO A 38 -7.28 7.28 23.67
CA PRO A 38 -8.22 6.18 23.45
C PRO A 38 -9.33 6.51 22.47
N VAL A 39 -9.89 7.72 22.55
CA VAL A 39 -10.98 8.15 21.64
C VAL A 39 -10.48 8.26 20.21
N THR A 40 -9.35 8.93 20.02
CA THR A 40 -8.76 9.10 18.69
C THR A 40 -8.32 7.76 18.10
N PHE A 41 -7.80 6.86 18.91
CA PHE A 41 -7.49 5.50 18.50
C PHE A 41 -8.73 4.79 17.93
N CYS A 42 -9.86 4.82 18.68
CA CYS A 42 -11.09 4.20 18.23
C CYS A 42 -11.62 4.83 16.94
N LEU A 43 -11.52 6.15 16.82
CA LEU A 43 -11.96 6.86 15.62
C LEU A 43 -11.06 6.57 14.40
N SER A 44 -9.81 6.21 14.62
CA SER A 44 -8.88 5.89 13.54
C SER A 44 -9.03 4.46 13.00
N LEU A 45 -9.61 3.55 13.77
CA LEU A 45 -9.74 2.14 13.37
C LEU A 45 -10.47 1.93 12.05
N PRO A 46 -11.60 2.64 11.73
CA PRO A 46 -12.24 2.49 10.43
C PRO A 46 -11.32 2.83 9.26
N PHE A 47 -10.46 3.83 9.39
CA PHE A 47 -9.51 4.19 8.33
C PHE A 47 -8.48 3.10 8.11
N VAL A 48 -7.97 2.51 9.18
CA VAL A 48 -7.04 1.36 9.09
C VAL A 48 -7.73 0.17 8.44
N ALA A 49 -8.98 -0.12 8.82
CA ALA A 49 -9.74 -1.21 8.24
C ALA A 49 -9.96 -1.02 6.73
N VAL A 50 -10.35 0.20 6.33
CA VAL A 50 -10.51 0.53 4.90
C VAL A 50 -9.19 0.37 4.16
N GLY A 51 -8.10 0.83 4.74
CA GLY A 51 -6.77 0.69 4.16
C GLY A 51 -6.37 -0.76 3.94
N LEU A 52 -6.62 -1.63 4.90
CA LEU A 52 -6.33 -3.06 4.79
C LEU A 52 -7.19 -3.73 3.72
N ILE A 53 -8.47 -3.37 3.64
CA ILE A 53 -9.38 -3.91 2.62
C ILE A 53 -8.93 -3.48 1.23
N MET A 54 -8.61 -2.21 1.04
CA MET A 54 -8.10 -1.69 -0.23
C MET A 54 -6.79 -2.36 -0.62
N ASP A 55 -5.90 -2.59 0.34
CA ASP A 55 -4.62 -3.24 0.13
C ASP A 55 -4.82 -4.69 -0.34
N ALA A 56 -5.66 -5.46 0.34
CA ALA A 56 -5.95 -6.83 -0.04
C ALA A 56 -6.60 -6.90 -1.42
N PHE A 57 -7.55 -6.02 -1.70
CA PHE A 57 -8.21 -5.95 -3.01
C PHE A 57 -7.21 -5.61 -4.12
N ALA A 58 -6.36 -4.63 -3.91
CA ALA A 58 -5.33 -4.25 -4.88
C ALA A 58 -4.35 -5.39 -5.12
N ASN A 59 -3.98 -6.12 -4.07
CA ASN A 59 -3.07 -7.26 -4.20
C ASN A 59 -3.66 -8.39 -5.03
N MET A 60 -4.96 -8.64 -4.90
CA MET A 60 -5.66 -9.70 -5.63
C MET A 60 -5.97 -9.33 -7.09
N THR A 61 -6.02 -8.06 -7.42
CA THR A 61 -6.46 -7.59 -8.74
C THR A 61 -5.35 -6.83 -9.47
N ILE A 62 -5.15 -5.57 -9.13
CA ILE A 62 -4.25 -4.67 -9.86
C ILE A 62 -2.81 -5.14 -9.80
N ALA A 63 -2.33 -5.51 -8.62
CA ALA A 63 -0.96 -5.98 -8.45
C ALA A 63 -0.73 -7.31 -9.17
N ALA A 64 -1.72 -8.20 -9.17
CA ALA A 64 -1.62 -9.46 -9.90
C ALA A 64 -1.48 -9.22 -11.41
N LEU A 65 -2.16 -8.21 -11.94
CA LEU A 65 -2.05 -7.83 -13.35
C LEU A 65 -0.72 -7.14 -13.66
N ILE A 66 -0.30 -6.19 -12.83
CA ILE A 66 0.95 -5.43 -13.04
C ILE A 66 2.16 -6.37 -12.99
N PHE A 67 2.20 -7.24 -12.00
CA PHE A 67 3.34 -8.16 -11.81
C PHE A 67 3.18 -9.49 -12.53
N CYS A 68 2.06 -9.70 -13.23
CA CYS A 68 1.79 -10.93 -13.97
C CYS A 68 1.96 -12.19 -13.12
N GLU A 69 1.47 -12.15 -11.88
CA GLU A 69 1.62 -13.23 -10.91
C GLU A 69 0.43 -13.29 -9.98
N PHE A 70 -0.07 -14.49 -9.70
CA PHE A 70 -1.12 -14.69 -8.70
C PHE A 70 -0.63 -14.28 -7.30
N PRO A 71 -1.53 -13.74 -6.45
CA PRO A 71 -1.13 -13.33 -5.11
C PRO A 71 -0.77 -14.54 -4.25
N ARG A 72 0.35 -14.44 -3.54
CA ARG A 72 0.77 -15.40 -2.51
C ARG A 72 0.60 -14.84 -1.12
N GLU A 73 0.53 -13.54 -1.01
CA GLU A 73 0.34 -12.79 0.22
C GLU A 73 -1.03 -12.10 0.20
N LEU A 74 -1.50 -11.68 1.37
CA LEU A 74 -2.75 -10.93 1.46
C LEU A 74 -2.59 -9.47 1.05
N LEU A 75 -1.46 -8.84 1.40
CA LEU A 75 -1.24 -7.41 1.24
C LEU A 75 -0.20 -7.11 0.16
N VAL A 76 -0.37 -5.97 -0.51
CA VAL A 76 0.60 -5.47 -1.51
C VAL A 76 1.97 -5.28 -0.88
N THR A 77 2.05 -4.75 0.34
CA THR A 77 3.32 -4.54 1.05
C THR A 77 4.12 -5.83 1.16
N ALA A 78 3.49 -6.91 1.58
CA ALA A 78 4.17 -8.21 1.69
C ALA A 78 4.63 -8.73 0.33
N ARG A 79 3.82 -8.50 -0.71
CA ARG A 79 4.21 -8.83 -2.09
C ARG A 79 5.43 -8.02 -2.53
N LEU A 80 5.45 -6.72 -2.27
CA LEU A 80 6.58 -5.86 -2.62
C LEU A 80 7.84 -6.26 -1.87
N GLN A 81 7.72 -6.60 -0.59
CA GLN A 81 8.84 -7.12 0.21
C GLN A 81 9.44 -8.37 -0.40
N ARG A 82 8.62 -9.26 -0.92
CA ARG A 82 9.09 -10.48 -1.58
C ARG A 82 9.88 -10.17 -2.83
N TYR A 83 9.41 -9.21 -3.66
CA TYR A 83 10.14 -8.81 -4.87
C TYR A 83 11.44 -8.08 -4.55
N VAL A 84 11.42 -7.20 -3.57
CA VAL A 84 12.65 -6.50 -3.10
C VAL A 84 13.67 -7.52 -2.60
N GLY A 85 13.23 -8.57 -1.92
CA GLY A 85 14.10 -9.64 -1.46
C GLY A 85 14.76 -10.46 -2.59
N GLN A 86 14.20 -10.43 -3.80
CA GLN A 86 14.81 -11.11 -4.94
C GLN A 86 16.09 -10.44 -5.44
N GLY A 87 16.24 -9.13 -5.22
CA GLY A 87 17.44 -8.37 -5.54
C GLY A 87 17.72 -8.10 -7.01
N ALA A 88 16.93 -8.69 -7.93
CA ALA A 88 17.10 -8.51 -9.38
C ALA A 88 15.83 -8.87 -10.13
N GLY A 89 15.72 -8.44 -11.37
CA GLY A 89 14.60 -8.71 -12.24
C GLY A 89 13.66 -7.50 -12.37
N TRP A 90 12.71 -7.60 -13.30
CA TRP A 90 11.79 -6.47 -13.58
C TRP A 90 10.82 -6.23 -12.42
N ARG A 91 10.39 -7.27 -11.73
CA ARG A 91 9.51 -7.14 -10.55
C ARG A 91 10.23 -6.44 -9.41
N PHE A 92 11.49 -6.81 -9.17
CA PHE A 92 12.35 -6.12 -8.21
C PHE A 92 12.48 -4.64 -8.55
N THR A 93 12.74 -4.31 -9.81
CA THR A 93 12.93 -2.91 -10.23
C THR A 93 11.70 -2.06 -9.94
N ILE A 94 10.51 -2.55 -10.29
CA ILE A 94 9.25 -1.85 -10.04
C ILE A 94 8.99 -1.74 -8.53
N ALA A 95 9.09 -2.85 -7.81
CA ALA A 95 8.83 -2.89 -6.37
C ALA A 95 9.79 -1.98 -5.60
N ASN A 96 11.07 -2.01 -5.96
CA ASN A 96 12.08 -1.16 -5.31
C ASN A 96 11.80 0.32 -5.52
N TRP A 97 11.40 0.71 -6.73
CA TRP A 97 11.03 2.10 -7.02
C TRP A 97 9.81 2.54 -6.20
N VAL A 98 8.77 1.72 -6.17
CA VAL A 98 7.54 2.02 -5.41
C VAL A 98 7.86 2.14 -3.93
N CYS A 99 8.60 1.20 -3.37
CA CYS A 99 8.97 1.22 -1.95
C CYS A 99 9.77 2.48 -1.60
N ASN A 100 10.78 2.80 -2.38
CA ASN A 100 11.67 3.91 -2.06
C ASN A 100 11.02 5.28 -2.24
N ASN A 101 10.12 5.43 -3.21
CA ASN A 101 9.57 6.73 -3.58
C ASN A 101 8.18 7.01 -3.02
N LEU A 102 7.35 5.98 -2.83
CA LEU A 102 5.96 6.14 -2.44
C LEU A 102 5.65 5.64 -1.03
N LEU A 103 6.40 4.69 -0.50
CA LEU A 103 6.07 4.03 0.76
C LEU A 103 7.03 4.37 1.89
N ASP A 104 8.33 4.21 1.68
CA ASP A 104 9.33 4.41 2.75
C ASP A 104 9.35 5.86 3.24
N VAL A 105 9.06 6.81 2.35
CA VAL A 105 9.04 8.24 2.65
C VAL A 105 8.05 8.57 3.76
N PHE A 106 6.93 7.86 3.82
CA PHE A 106 5.86 8.12 4.79
C PHE A 106 5.89 7.18 5.99
N ASP A 107 6.65 6.10 5.92
CA ASP A 107 6.79 5.18 7.05
C ASP A 107 7.69 5.82 8.12
N PRO A 108 7.24 5.87 9.39
CA PRO A 108 8.05 6.44 10.47
C PRO A 108 9.40 5.78 10.65
N SER A 109 9.55 4.50 10.30
CA SER A 109 10.82 3.79 10.37
C SER A 109 11.73 4.10 9.18
N GLY A 110 11.18 4.70 8.10
CA GLY A 110 11.90 4.94 6.85
C GLY A 110 12.07 3.69 5.98
N ASN A 111 11.48 2.59 6.38
CA ASN A 111 11.59 1.31 5.66
C ASN A 111 10.28 0.53 5.75
N HIS A 112 9.41 0.72 4.77
CA HIS A 112 8.10 0.04 4.71
C HIS A 112 8.22 -1.35 4.06
N CYS A 113 9.11 -1.49 3.12
CA CYS A 113 9.42 -2.77 2.46
C CYS A 113 10.73 -3.39 3.06
#